data_46dfc0cf5da736ced969da50094b13e4
#
_entry.id   46dfc0cf5da736ced969da50094b13e4
#
_cell.length_a   1.000
_cell.length_b   1.000
_cell.length_c   1.000
_cell.angle_alpha   90.00
_cell.angle_beta   90.00
_cell.angle_gamma   90.00
#
_symmetry.space_group_name_H-M   'P 1'
#
loop_
_entity.id
_entity.type
_entity.pdbx_description
1 polymer ?
#
loop_
_entity_poly.entity_id
_entity_poly.type
_entity_poly.pdbx_seq_one_letter_code
_entity_poly.pdbx_strand_id
1 'polypeptide(L)'
;MGGECVGIDRVDRERWRVAQAWERDHWLRNHKALARYGKNLAWRLLSLVGVVERYRGDDRNHWWRERFDSYTFLPATVDNAIEVGCGPYTNMRLIRNVCRPRHLYLSDPLIHTYVRLKMTFVNEMYREVGCSLDDHPLEELPFAENYFDLAVMINVLDHVQDANLCMVNLIRVLKRGGFVIIGQDLSDSDDIRRQPAGLRIGHPITLDEKWFEPYLKSNFAQVLLKIVPRDVGWAPEWHYGTLCFVGTKL
;
A
#
# COMPACT_ATOMS: atom_id res chain seq x y z
N MET A 1 25.58 21.13 7.24
CA MET A 1 24.78 21.76 6.16
C MET A 1 23.51 20.93 6.09
N GLY A 2 22.40 21.48 6.63
CA GLY A 2 21.10 20.81 6.58
C GLY A 2 20.56 20.90 5.17
N GLY A 3 20.54 19.75 4.46
CA GLY A 3 19.83 19.66 3.19
C GLY A 3 18.35 19.86 3.45
N GLU A 4 17.74 20.84 2.79
CA GLU A 4 16.29 21.02 2.77
C GLU A 4 15.63 19.73 2.27
N CYS A 5 14.59 19.31 2.97
CA CYS A 5 13.72 18.21 2.54
C CYS A 5 13.08 18.63 1.21
N VAL A 6 13.41 17.96 0.10
CA VAL A 6 12.93 18.32 -1.25
C VAL A 6 11.62 17.60 -1.56
N GLY A 7 11.00 17.00 -0.56
CA GLY A 7 9.77 16.24 -0.71
C GLY A 7 8.54 17.13 -0.95
N ILE A 8 7.65 16.70 -1.83
CA ILE A 8 6.29 17.22 -1.95
C ILE A 8 5.41 16.32 -1.10
N ASP A 9 4.93 16.78 0.03
CA ASP A 9 4.09 16.03 0.96
C ASP A 9 2.60 16.39 0.89
N ARG A 10 2.26 17.40 0.06
CA ARG A 10 0.90 17.84 -0.17
C ARG A 10 0.70 18.43 -1.57
N VAL A 11 -0.47 18.17 -2.15
CA VAL A 11 -0.92 18.78 -3.41
C VAL A 11 -2.34 19.33 -3.28
N ASP A 12 -2.76 20.17 -4.23
CA ASP A 12 -4.14 20.63 -4.27
C ASP A 12 -5.09 19.50 -4.73
N ARG A 13 -6.40 19.71 -4.49
CA ARG A 13 -7.44 18.73 -4.78
C ARG A 13 -7.55 18.43 -6.27
N GLU A 14 -7.28 19.38 -7.15
CA GLU A 14 -7.36 19.17 -8.59
C GLU A 14 -6.21 18.28 -9.06
N ARG A 15 -5.01 18.53 -8.58
CA ARG A 15 -3.83 17.70 -8.87
C ARG A 15 -4.02 16.25 -8.39
N TRP A 16 -4.60 16.08 -7.19
CA TRP A 16 -4.95 14.76 -6.66
C TRP A 16 -6.01 14.05 -7.51
N ARG A 17 -7.08 14.75 -7.95
CA ARG A 17 -8.10 14.16 -8.84
C ARG A 17 -7.51 13.66 -10.15
N VAL A 18 -6.55 14.40 -10.73
CA VAL A 18 -5.85 13.96 -11.94
C VAL A 18 -5.07 12.67 -11.67
N ALA A 19 -4.39 12.56 -10.51
CA ALA A 19 -3.68 11.35 -10.12
C ALA A 19 -4.63 10.16 -9.95
N GLN A 20 -5.77 10.33 -9.26
CA GLN A 20 -6.77 9.27 -9.08
C GLN A 20 -7.39 8.82 -10.41
N ALA A 21 -7.63 9.74 -11.33
CA ALA A 21 -8.12 9.40 -12.67
C ALA A 21 -7.08 8.58 -13.47
N TRP A 22 -5.81 8.96 -13.38
CA TRP A 22 -4.70 8.23 -13.99
C TRP A 22 -4.56 6.82 -13.40
N GLU A 23 -4.61 6.68 -12.08
CA GLU A 23 -4.52 5.41 -11.35
C GLU A 23 -5.65 4.47 -11.79
N ARG A 24 -6.90 4.96 -11.76
CA ARG A 24 -8.06 4.20 -12.23
C ARG A 24 -7.86 3.70 -13.66
N ASP A 25 -7.44 4.57 -14.56
CA ASP A 25 -7.29 4.24 -15.98
C ASP A 25 -6.11 3.29 -16.23
N HIS A 26 -5.05 3.40 -15.43
CA HIS A 26 -3.91 2.48 -15.42
C HIS A 26 -4.38 1.05 -15.09
N TRP A 27 -5.09 0.88 -14.00
CA TRP A 27 -5.58 -0.44 -13.58
C TRP A 27 -6.63 -1.02 -14.52
N LEU A 28 -7.52 -0.20 -15.06
CA LEU A 28 -8.50 -0.63 -16.06
C LEU A 28 -7.82 -1.12 -17.35
N ARG A 29 -6.74 -0.47 -17.81
CA ARG A 29 -5.96 -0.91 -18.98
C ARG A 29 -5.24 -2.23 -18.70
N ASN A 30 -4.58 -2.34 -17.57
CA ASN A 30 -3.87 -3.54 -17.17
C ASN A 30 -4.81 -4.72 -17.00
N HIS A 31 -5.99 -4.50 -16.39
CA HIS A 31 -7.02 -5.52 -16.27
C HIS A 31 -7.53 -6.02 -17.63
N LYS A 32 -7.76 -5.13 -18.60
CA LYS A 32 -8.15 -5.53 -19.96
C LYS A 32 -7.09 -6.38 -20.66
N ALA A 33 -5.81 -6.08 -20.44
CA ALA A 33 -4.71 -6.90 -20.93
C ALA A 33 -4.73 -8.29 -20.30
N LEU A 34 -4.80 -8.39 -18.98
CA LEU A 34 -4.90 -9.65 -18.25
C LEU A 34 -6.12 -10.49 -18.65
N ALA A 35 -7.29 -9.85 -18.84
CA ALA A 35 -8.50 -10.54 -19.28
C ALA A 35 -8.40 -11.13 -20.70
N ARG A 36 -7.59 -10.54 -21.58
CA ARG A 36 -7.27 -11.13 -22.90
C ARG A 36 -6.44 -12.39 -22.76
N TYR A 37 -5.44 -12.38 -21.87
CA TYR A 37 -4.61 -13.57 -21.59
C TYR A 37 -5.42 -14.68 -20.91
N GLY A 38 -6.30 -14.37 -19.94
CA GLY A 38 -7.12 -15.34 -19.21
C GLY A 38 -8.13 -16.11 -20.07
N LYS A 39 -8.42 -15.67 -21.31
CA LYS A 39 -9.22 -16.41 -22.30
C LYS A 39 -8.40 -17.46 -23.06
N ASN A 40 -7.09 -17.45 -22.97
CA ASN A 40 -6.22 -18.38 -23.67
C ASN A 40 -6.08 -19.68 -22.86
N LEU A 41 -6.32 -20.84 -23.50
CA LEU A 41 -6.24 -22.16 -22.88
C LEU A 41 -4.85 -22.41 -22.26
N ALA A 42 -3.77 -21.94 -22.90
CA ALA A 42 -2.43 -22.04 -22.37
C ALA A 42 -2.24 -21.31 -21.02
N TRP A 43 -2.86 -20.15 -20.84
CA TRP A 43 -2.85 -19.41 -19.57
C TRP A 43 -3.64 -20.12 -18.47
N ARG A 44 -4.74 -20.79 -18.83
CA ARG A 44 -5.51 -21.59 -17.87
C ARG A 44 -4.70 -22.81 -17.39
N LEU A 45 -3.92 -23.41 -18.25
CA LEU A 45 -3.00 -24.52 -17.89
C LEU A 45 -1.82 -24.01 -17.04
N LEU A 46 -1.25 -22.86 -17.36
CA LEU A 46 -0.19 -22.21 -16.59
C LEU A 46 -0.67 -21.74 -15.20
N SER A 47 -1.97 -21.43 -15.05
CA SER A 47 -2.54 -21.12 -13.73
C SER A 47 -2.57 -22.31 -12.78
N LEU A 48 -2.67 -23.54 -13.31
CA LEU A 48 -2.65 -24.76 -12.49
C LEU A 48 -1.27 -25.06 -11.88
N VAL A 49 -0.20 -24.45 -12.40
CA VAL A 49 1.17 -24.61 -11.92
C VAL A 49 1.72 -23.34 -11.24
N GLY A 50 0.84 -22.41 -10.85
CA GLY A 50 1.22 -21.20 -10.07
C GLY A 50 1.94 -20.10 -10.88
N VAL A 51 2.18 -20.31 -12.18
CA VAL A 51 2.88 -19.32 -13.03
C VAL A 51 2.05 -18.06 -13.24
N VAL A 52 0.71 -18.17 -13.25
CA VAL A 52 -0.21 -17.02 -13.46
C VAL A 52 -0.23 -16.08 -12.25
N GLU A 53 0.00 -16.57 -11.05
CA GLU A 53 0.06 -15.75 -9.84
C GLU A 53 1.15 -14.67 -9.94
N ARG A 54 2.30 -15.00 -10.51
CA ARG A 54 3.39 -14.04 -10.77
C ARG A 54 2.99 -12.88 -11.67
N TYR A 55 2.19 -13.15 -12.70
CA TYR A 55 1.74 -12.11 -13.65
C TYR A 55 0.55 -11.28 -13.18
N ARG A 56 -0.06 -11.61 -12.03
CA ARG A 56 -1.21 -10.91 -11.45
C ARG A 56 -0.81 -9.81 -10.45
N GLY A 57 0.47 -9.45 -10.37
CA GLY A 57 0.97 -8.49 -9.38
C GLY A 57 1.33 -9.11 -8.03
N ASP A 58 1.24 -10.43 -7.92
CA ASP A 58 1.54 -11.18 -6.70
C ASP A 58 3.02 -11.10 -6.31
N ASP A 59 3.90 -10.95 -7.29
CA ASP A 59 5.34 -10.80 -7.05
C ASP A 59 5.65 -9.62 -6.15
N ARG A 60 4.93 -8.49 -6.29
CA ARG A 60 5.12 -7.32 -5.44
C ARG A 60 4.68 -7.60 -4.00
N ASN A 61 3.55 -8.28 -3.79
CA ASN A 61 3.10 -8.66 -2.45
C ASN A 61 4.06 -9.67 -1.80
N HIS A 62 4.61 -10.62 -2.55
CA HIS A 62 5.64 -11.53 -2.08
C HIS A 62 6.95 -10.81 -1.76
N TRP A 63 7.35 -9.85 -2.58
CA TRP A 63 8.51 -9.00 -2.31
C TRP A 63 8.35 -8.24 -0.99
N TRP A 64 7.19 -7.59 -0.75
CA TRP A 64 6.89 -6.92 0.51
C TRP A 64 6.91 -7.90 1.69
N ARG A 65 6.29 -9.09 1.54
CA ARG A 65 6.29 -10.11 2.58
C ARG A 65 7.70 -10.47 3.03
N GLU A 66 8.64 -10.64 2.10
CA GLU A 66 10.04 -10.93 2.42
C GLU A 66 10.70 -9.78 3.18
N ARG A 67 10.44 -8.53 2.81
CA ARG A 67 11.00 -7.34 3.47
C ARG A 67 10.45 -7.13 4.88
N PHE A 68 9.24 -7.58 5.13
CA PHE A 68 8.58 -7.59 6.44
C PHE A 68 8.76 -8.93 7.19
N ASP A 69 9.85 -9.67 6.96
CA ASP A 69 10.19 -10.91 7.66
C ASP A 69 9.00 -11.89 7.72
N SER A 70 8.26 -11.99 6.61
CA SER A 70 7.04 -12.82 6.47
C SER A 70 5.97 -12.53 7.52
N TYR A 71 5.98 -11.31 8.10
CA TYR A 71 5.02 -10.85 9.13
C TYR A 71 5.04 -11.65 10.43
N THR A 72 6.13 -12.34 10.73
CA THR A 72 6.24 -13.26 11.88
C THR A 72 6.11 -12.58 13.25
N PHE A 73 6.24 -11.27 13.32
CA PHE A 73 6.07 -10.44 14.52
C PHE A 73 4.59 -10.20 14.88
N LEU A 74 3.64 -10.50 13.99
CA LEU A 74 2.23 -10.29 14.25
C LEU A 74 1.66 -11.41 15.15
N PRO A 75 0.66 -11.10 15.98
CA PRO A 75 -0.11 -12.12 16.70
C PRO A 75 -0.92 -12.98 15.71
N ALA A 76 -1.24 -14.21 16.08
CA ALA A 76 -2.01 -15.13 15.25
C ALA A 76 -3.42 -14.62 14.90
N THR A 77 -4.01 -13.79 15.76
CA THR A 77 -5.35 -13.21 15.59
C THR A 77 -5.40 -11.78 16.12
N VAL A 78 -6.25 -10.96 15.49
CA VAL A 78 -6.63 -9.62 15.96
C VAL A 78 -8.14 -9.44 15.76
N ASP A 79 -8.76 -8.49 16.49
CA ASP A 79 -10.18 -8.23 16.29
C ASP A 79 -10.44 -7.43 15.02
N ASN A 80 -9.86 -6.24 14.89
CA ASN A 80 -10.08 -5.35 13.76
C ASN A 80 -8.76 -5.05 13.02
N ALA A 81 -8.73 -5.30 11.72
CA ALA A 81 -7.60 -4.91 10.88
C ALA A 81 -8.07 -4.08 9.69
N ILE A 82 -7.26 -3.12 9.28
CA ILE A 82 -7.46 -2.32 8.08
C ILE A 82 -6.21 -2.34 7.20
N GLU A 83 -6.40 -2.44 5.88
CA GLU A 83 -5.40 -2.03 4.91
C GLU A 83 -5.92 -0.79 4.19
N VAL A 84 -5.19 0.32 4.31
CA VAL A 84 -5.49 1.58 3.64
C VAL A 84 -4.68 1.68 2.36
N GLY A 85 -5.30 2.22 1.28
CA GLY A 85 -4.70 2.22 -0.05
C GLY A 85 -4.43 0.80 -0.56
N CYS A 86 -5.35 -0.14 -0.33
CA CYS A 86 -5.14 -1.57 -0.60
C CYS A 86 -4.95 -1.88 -2.10
N GLY A 87 -5.29 -0.96 -2.99
CA GLY A 87 -5.22 -1.18 -4.44
C GLY A 87 -6.01 -2.42 -4.89
N PRO A 88 -5.82 -2.89 -6.12
CA PRO A 88 -6.48 -4.11 -6.60
C PRO A 88 -5.84 -5.40 -6.05
N TYR A 89 -4.60 -5.33 -5.52
CA TYR A 89 -3.81 -6.48 -5.09
C TYR A 89 -3.40 -6.36 -3.63
N THR A 90 -4.38 -6.39 -2.73
CA THR A 90 -4.22 -6.24 -1.27
C THR A 90 -3.14 -7.18 -0.68
N ASN A 91 -2.28 -6.64 0.18
CA ASN A 91 -1.28 -7.42 0.94
C ASN A 91 -1.92 -8.27 2.04
N MET A 92 -3.15 -7.94 2.46
CA MET A 92 -3.87 -8.73 3.46
C MET A 92 -4.07 -10.18 3.03
N ARG A 93 -4.06 -10.48 1.73
CA ARG A 93 -4.05 -11.84 1.22
C ARG A 93 -2.91 -12.69 1.81
N LEU A 94 -1.70 -12.13 1.90
CA LEU A 94 -0.54 -12.83 2.47
C LEU A 94 -0.44 -12.67 3.99
N ILE A 95 -0.79 -11.50 4.53
CA ILE A 95 -0.75 -11.22 5.98
C ILE A 95 -1.69 -12.17 6.73
N ARG A 96 -2.86 -12.49 6.18
CA ARG A 96 -3.82 -13.42 6.78
C ARG A 96 -3.33 -14.86 6.97
N ASN A 97 -2.27 -15.25 6.30
CA ASN A 97 -1.64 -16.55 6.52
C ASN A 97 -0.95 -16.63 7.90
N VAL A 98 -0.62 -15.48 8.49
CA VAL A 98 0.06 -15.34 9.78
C VAL A 98 -0.89 -14.76 10.83
N CYS A 99 -1.57 -13.67 10.51
CA CYS A 99 -2.45 -12.94 11.42
C CYS A 99 -3.88 -12.90 10.87
N ARG A 100 -4.84 -13.52 11.55
CA ARG A 100 -6.25 -13.60 11.09
C ARG A 100 -7.11 -12.59 11.84
N PRO A 101 -7.54 -11.49 11.19
CA PRO A 101 -8.49 -10.56 11.78
C PRO A 101 -9.90 -11.19 11.82
N ARG A 102 -10.67 -10.88 12.87
CA ARG A 102 -12.11 -11.18 12.94
C ARG A 102 -12.89 -10.29 11.99
N HIS A 103 -12.52 -9.00 11.95
CA HIS A 103 -13.09 -8.00 11.06
C HIS A 103 -11.99 -7.38 10.22
N LEU A 104 -12.07 -7.56 8.91
CA LEU A 104 -11.13 -7.02 7.94
C LEU A 104 -11.79 -5.89 7.15
N TYR A 105 -11.12 -4.75 7.07
CA TYR A 105 -11.49 -3.60 6.27
C TYR A 105 -10.44 -3.39 5.18
N LEU A 106 -10.89 -3.23 3.94
CA LEU A 106 -10.08 -2.82 2.81
C LEU A 106 -10.52 -1.43 2.37
N SER A 107 -9.64 -0.45 2.50
CA SER A 107 -9.92 0.95 2.24
C SER A 107 -9.09 1.45 1.06
N ASP A 108 -9.77 2.05 0.07
CA ASP A 108 -9.14 2.67 -1.09
C ASP A 108 -10.18 3.52 -1.83
N PRO A 109 -9.89 4.77 -2.23
CA PRO A 109 -10.86 5.60 -2.96
C PRO A 109 -11.41 4.96 -4.24
N LEU A 110 -10.70 4.00 -4.82
CA LEU A 110 -11.10 3.28 -6.02
C LEU A 110 -11.61 1.85 -5.75
N ILE A 111 -11.87 1.48 -4.49
CA ILE A 111 -12.20 0.11 -4.05
C ILE A 111 -13.37 -0.49 -4.84
N HIS A 112 -14.43 0.30 -5.10
CA HIS A 112 -15.58 -0.15 -5.87
C HIS A 112 -15.27 -0.41 -7.36
N THR A 113 -14.20 0.19 -7.88
CA THR A 113 -13.68 -0.16 -9.20
C THR A 113 -12.95 -1.49 -9.13
N TYR A 114 -12.07 -1.65 -8.16
CA TYR A 114 -11.22 -2.85 -8.03
C TYR A 114 -12.02 -4.12 -7.74
N VAL A 115 -13.02 -4.04 -6.86
CA VAL A 115 -13.87 -5.20 -6.52
C VAL A 115 -14.71 -5.70 -7.70
N ARG A 116 -14.98 -4.85 -8.70
CA ARG A 116 -15.67 -5.26 -9.94
C ARG A 116 -14.74 -5.91 -10.98
N LEU A 117 -13.44 -5.69 -10.84
CA LEU A 117 -12.46 -6.28 -11.73
C LEU A 117 -12.25 -7.74 -11.32
N LYS A 118 -12.62 -8.66 -12.20
CA LYS A 118 -12.34 -10.10 -12.02
C LYS A 118 -10.83 -10.31 -11.96
N MET A 119 -10.36 -11.25 -11.15
CA MET A 119 -8.94 -11.60 -11.01
C MET A 119 -8.09 -10.59 -10.20
N THR A 120 -8.70 -9.68 -9.45
CA THR A 120 -8.01 -8.91 -8.42
C THR A 120 -8.08 -9.62 -7.07
N PHE A 121 -7.09 -9.41 -6.21
CA PHE A 121 -7.13 -10.02 -4.86
C PHE A 121 -8.19 -9.36 -3.97
N VAL A 122 -8.49 -8.09 -4.20
CA VAL A 122 -9.61 -7.41 -3.54
C VAL A 122 -10.95 -8.09 -3.88
N ASN A 123 -11.19 -8.43 -5.15
CA ASN A 123 -12.42 -9.15 -5.53
C ASN A 123 -12.49 -10.54 -4.87
N GLU A 124 -11.37 -11.27 -4.86
CA GLU A 124 -11.27 -12.59 -4.21
C GLU A 124 -11.51 -12.48 -2.70
N MET A 125 -10.81 -11.55 -2.01
CA MET A 125 -10.97 -11.32 -0.58
C MET A 125 -12.39 -10.92 -0.19
N TYR A 126 -13.03 -10.03 -0.96
CA TYR A 126 -14.40 -9.60 -0.71
C TYR A 126 -15.39 -10.77 -0.82
N ARG A 127 -15.23 -11.65 -1.82
CA ARG A 127 -16.15 -12.77 -2.06
C ARG A 127 -15.93 -13.96 -1.14
N GLU A 128 -14.68 -14.26 -0.80
CA GLU A 128 -14.32 -15.49 -0.09
C GLU A 128 -14.19 -15.28 1.43
N VAL A 129 -13.81 -14.07 1.83
CA VAL A 129 -13.52 -13.74 3.23
C VAL A 129 -14.61 -12.90 3.86
N GLY A 130 -15.35 -12.11 3.06
CA GLY A 130 -16.40 -11.22 3.56
C GLY A 130 -15.83 -9.98 4.24
N CYS A 131 -14.77 -9.37 3.70
CA CYS A 131 -14.22 -8.13 4.23
C CYS A 131 -15.16 -6.93 3.97
N SER A 132 -15.08 -5.92 4.85
CA SER A 132 -15.76 -4.64 4.66
C SER A 132 -14.96 -3.76 3.71
N LEU A 133 -15.66 -3.04 2.82
CA LEU A 133 -15.06 -2.11 1.86
C LEU A 133 -15.31 -0.68 2.32
N ASP A 134 -14.28 0.17 2.21
CA ASP A 134 -14.35 1.59 2.50
C ASP A 134 -13.72 2.38 1.35
N ASP A 135 -14.44 3.40 0.83
CA ASP A 135 -14.00 4.21 -0.30
C ASP A 135 -13.57 5.64 0.07
N HIS A 136 -13.42 5.92 1.37
CA HIS A 136 -12.88 7.19 1.81
C HIS A 136 -11.38 7.28 1.56
N PRO A 137 -10.87 8.45 1.18
CA PRO A 137 -9.43 8.71 1.18
C PRO A 137 -8.88 8.62 2.62
N LEU A 138 -7.61 8.28 2.75
CA LEU A 138 -6.95 8.11 4.06
C LEU A 138 -7.01 9.39 4.91
N GLU A 139 -7.07 10.55 4.27
CA GLU A 139 -7.29 11.85 4.93
C GLU A 139 -8.62 11.96 5.67
N GLU A 140 -9.63 11.16 5.28
CA GLU A 140 -11.01 11.26 5.75
C GLU A 140 -11.55 9.93 6.30
N LEU A 141 -10.68 9.07 6.87
CA LEU A 141 -11.11 7.77 7.42
C LEU A 141 -12.27 7.90 8.41
N PRO A 142 -13.42 7.25 8.17
CA PRO A 142 -14.65 7.44 8.96
C PRO A 142 -14.68 6.59 10.23
N PHE A 143 -13.54 6.08 10.68
CA PHE A 143 -13.46 5.22 11.86
C PHE A 143 -13.14 6.00 13.13
N ALA A 144 -13.64 5.49 14.25
CA ALA A 144 -13.35 6.04 15.57
C ALA A 144 -11.85 5.96 15.92
N GLU A 145 -11.42 6.78 16.85
CA GLU A 145 -10.09 6.67 17.44
C GLU A 145 -9.91 5.31 18.13
N ASN A 146 -8.68 4.77 18.05
CA ASN A 146 -8.32 3.51 18.71
C ASN A 146 -9.26 2.33 18.35
N TYR A 147 -9.60 2.20 17.08
CA TYR A 147 -10.52 1.16 16.60
C TYR A 147 -9.80 -0.11 16.09
N PHE A 148 -8.64 0.04 15.44
CA PHE A 148 -7.92 -1.06 14.80
C PHE A 148 -6.80 -1.61 15.66
N ASP A 149 -6.64 -2.93 15.67
CA ASP A 149 -5.53 -3.65 16.30
C ASP A 149 -4.34 -3.78 15.33
N LEU A 150 -4.62 -3.75 14.02
CA LEU A 150 -3.63 -3.79 12.95
C LEU A 150 -4.02 -2.81 11.84
N ALA A 151 -3.10 -1.93 11.48
CA ALA A 151 -3.21 -1.06 10.31
C ALA A 151 -2.05 -1.33 9.34
N VAL A 152 -2.36 -1.50 8.06
CA VAL A 152 -1.41 -1.76 6.99
C VAL A 152 -1.49 -0.63 5.96
N MET A 153 -0.35 -0.03 5.62
CA MET A 153 -0.21 1.02 4.62
C MET A 153 1.05 0.74 3.81
N ILE A 154 0.89 0.25 2.60
CA ILE A 154 2.02 -0.15 1.74
C ILE A 154 1.94 0.53 0.40
N ASN A 155 2.89 1.43 0.14
CA ASN A 155 3.06 2.24 -1.07
C ASN A 155 1.81 3.06 -1.43
N VAL A 156 1.41 3.91 -0.50
CA VAL A 156 0.15 4.68 -0.54
C VAL A 156 0.39 6.19 -0.56
N LEU A 157 1.37 6.67 0.22
CA LEU A 157 1.51 8.12 0.46
C LEU A 157 1.94 8.93 -0.76
N ASP A 158 2.45 8.29 -1.78
CA ASP A 158 2.75 8.93 -3.07
C ASP A 158 1.50 9.18 -3.94
N HIS A 159 0.35 8.58 -3.58
CA HIS A 159 -0.94 8.71 -4.27
C HIS A 159 -1.98 9.60 -3.56
N VAL A 160 -1.67 10.11 -2.37
CA VAL A 160 -2.60 10.87 -1.53
C VAL A 160 -2.59 12.37 -1.85
N GLN A 161 -3.50 13.15 -1.23
CA GLN A 161 -3.51 14.60 -1.35
C GLN A 161 -2.62 15.27 -0.30
N ASP A 162 -2.62 14.75 0.95
CA ASP A 162 -1.88 15.30 2.09
C ASP A 162 -1.32 14.15 2.95
N ALA A 163 -0.04 13.87 2.80
CA ALA A 163 0.62 12.78 3.50
C ALA A 163 0.67 12.99 5.03
N ASN A 164 0.75 14.26 5.50
CA ASN A 164 0.74 14.55 6.93
C ASN A 164 -0.61 14.20 7.55
N LEU A 165 -1.71 14.58 6.89
CA LEU A 165 -3.06 14.28 7.35
C LEU A 165 -3.32 12.76 7.32
N CYS A 166 -2.79 12.07 6.32
CA CYS A 166 -2.84 10.61 6.24
C CYS A 166 -2.17 9.94 7.43
N MET A 167 -0.95 10.36 7.79
CA MET A 167 -0.25 9.82 8.97
C MET A 167 -1.00 10.11 10.28
N VAL A 168 -1.54 11.32 10.43
CA VAL A 168 -2.36 11.70 11.60
C VAL A 168 -3.58 10.77 11.73
N ASN A 169 -4.30 10.52 10.63
CA ASN A 169 -5.47 9.66 10.65
C ASN A 169 -5.11 8.17 10.87
N LEU A 170 -4.04 7.68 10.26
CA LEU A 170 -3.57 6.31 10.49
C LEU A 170 -3.25 6.09 11.97
N ILE A 171 -2.52 7.04 12.60
CA ILE A 171 -2.20 6.99 14.02
C ILE A 171 -3.48 7.09 14.86
N ARG A 172 -4.41 7.97 14.52
CA ARG A 172 -5.67 8.17 15.25
C ARG A 172 -6.48 6.90 15.35
N VAL A 173 -6.68 6.20 14.23
CA VAL A 173 -7.56 5.02 14.19
C VAL A 173 -6.93 3.77 14.79
N LEU A 174 -5.61 3.72 14.95
CA LEU A 174 -4.90 2.58 15.54
C LEU A 174 -5.02 2.61 17.06
N LYS A 175 -5.28 1.47 17.69
CA LYS A 175 -5.28 1.30 19.16
C LYS A 175 -3.89 1.48 19.75
N ARG A 176 -3.81 1.93 20.99
CA ARG A 176 -2.55 1.83 21.77
C ARG A 176 -2.13 0.36 21.87
N GLY A 177 -0.85 0.09 21.61
CA GLY A 177 -0.34 -1.29 21.50
C GLY A 177 -0.71 -2.00 20.21
N GLY A 178 -1.55 -1.41 19.34
CA GLY A 178 -1.89 -1.94 18.03
C GLY A 178 -0.70 -1.87 17.05
N PHE A 179 -0.62 -2.82 16.13
CA PHE A 179 0.45 -2.93 15.15
C PHE A 179 0.20 -2.04 13.94
N VAL A 180 1.25 -1.37 13.48
CA VAL A 180 1.27 -0.70 12.16
C VAL A 180 2.33 -1.34 11.28
N ILE A 181 2.00 -1.52 10.00
CA ILE A 181 2.93 -1.89 8.93
C ILE A 181 2.94 -0.76 7.91
N ILE A 182 4.09 -0.13 7.69
CA ILE A 182 4.27 0.95 6.71
C ILE A 182 5.36 0.53 5.75
N GLY A 183 5.02 0.47 4.46
CA GLY A 183 5.96 0.33 3.36
C GLY A 183 5.85 1.52 2.43
N GLN A 184 6.97 2.15 2.01
CA GLN A 184 6.92 3.26 1.08
C GLN A 184 8.19 3.35 0.25
N ASP A 185 8.04 3.49 -1.06
CA ASP A 185 9.13 3.82 -1.96
C ASP A 185 9.58 5.26 -1.71
N LEU A 186 10.90 5.46 -1.58
CA LEU A 186 11.52 6.74 -1.22
C LEU A 186 12.17 7.36 -2.45
N SER A 187 11.96 8.66 -2.64
CA SER A 187 12.52 9.40 -3.76
C SER A 187 13.26 10.65 -3.30
N ASP A 188 14.39 10.93 -3.94
CA ASP A 188 15.11 12.18 -3.83
C ASP A 188 14.89 13.08 -5.07
N SER A 189 15.55 14.25 -5.08
CA SER A 189 15.45 15.19 -6.19
C SER A 189 15.99 14.63 -7.53
N ASP A 190 16.96 13.72 -7.48
CA ASP A 190 17.53 13.08 -8.67
C ASP A 190 16.56 12.03 -9.22
N ASP A 191 15.90 11.29 -8.34
CA ASP A 191 14.85 10.35 -8.72
C ASP A 191 13.70 11.07 -9.42
N ILE A 192 13.21 12.17 -8.82
CA ILE A 192 12.13 12.99 -9.39
C ILE A 192 12.49 13.48 -10.80
N ARG A 193 13.72 13.90 -11.02
CA ARG A 193 14.17 14.37 -12.36
C ARG A 193 14.19 13.25 -13.40
N ARG A 194 14.49 12.02 -12.99
CA ARG A 194 14.57 10.84 -13.88
C ARG A 194 13.22 10.23 -14.19
N GLN A 195 12.23 10.40 -13.32
CA GLN A 195 10.90 9.82 -13.50
C GLN A 195 10.23 10.34 -14.78
N PRO A 196 9.63 9.44 -15.60
CA PRO A 196 8.84 9.86 -16.74
C PRO A 196 7.64 10.70 -16.33
N ALA A 197 7.25 11.67 -17.15
CA ALA A 197 6.10 12.53 -16.89
C ALA A 197 4.82 11.73 -16.59
N GLY A 198 4.61 10.60 -17.27
CA GLY A 198 3.47 9.72 -17.04
C GLY A 198 3.43 9.12 -15.63
N LEU A 199 4.58 8.73 -15.09
CA LEU A 199 4.65 8.20 -13.71
C LEU A 199 4.32 9.31 -12.70
N ARG A 200 4.87 10.50 -12.87
CA ARG A 200 4.59 11.66 -12.00
C ARG A 200 3.13 12.09 -12.00
N ILE A 201 2.36 11.78 -13.04
CA ILE A 201 0.92 12.05 -13.05
C ILE A 201 0.22 11.25 -11.96
N GLY A 202 0.50 9.96 -11.86
CA GLY A 202 -0.10 9.06 -10.86
C GLY A 202 0.44 9.24 -9.44
N HIS A 203 1.72 9.72 -9.31
CA HIS A 203 2.43 9.86 -8.04
C HIS A 203 2.71 11.34 -7.75
N PRO A 204 1.72 12.07 -7.21
CA PRO A 204 1.83 13.51 -7.01
C PRO A 204 2.73 13.89 -5.82
N ILE A 205 2.93 13.00 -4.88
CA ILE A 205 3.72 13.19 -3.65
C ILE A 205 5.03 12.44 -3.75
N THR A 206 6.07 12.99 -3.15
CA THR A 206 7.40 12.39 -3.07
C THR A 206 7.95 12.57 -1.68
N LEU A 207 8.34 11.49 -1.03
CA LEU A 207 8.80 11.48 0.35
C LEU A 207 10.19 10.84 0.44
N ASP A 208 10.99 11.37 1.35
CA ASP A 208 12.28 10.79 1.74
C ASP A 208 12.20 10.16 3.14
N GLU A 209 13.25 9.49 3.56
CA GLU A 209 13.35 8.85 4.87
C GLU A 209 13.16 9.84 6.02
N LYS A 210 13.70 11.06 5.90
CA LYS A 210 13.67 12.08 6.95
C LYS A 210 12.26 12.57 7.25
N TRP A 211 11.40 12.57 6.24
CA TRP A 211 10.00 12.95 6.41
C TRP A 211 9.25 11.98 7.35
N PHE A 212 9.57 10.68 7.32
CA PHE A 212 8.95 9.68 8.20
C PHE A 212 9.43 9.75 9.64
N GLU A 213 10.66 10.15 9.86
CA GLU A 213 11.35 10.06 11.15
C GLU A 213 10.56 10.63 12.34
N PRO A 214 9.98 11.85 12.30
CA PRO A 214 9.22 12.41 13.41
C PRO A 214 7.95 11.61 13.74
N TYR A 215 7.26 11.10 12.72
CA TYR A 215 6.06 10.28 12.92
C TYR A 215 6.40 8.95 13.58
N LEU A 216 7.41 8.27 13.08
CA LEU A 216 7.78 6.94 13.55
C LEU A 216 8.31 6.98 14.99
N LYS A 217 9.23 7.90 15.29
CA LYS A 217 9.85 8.02 16.62
C LYS A 217 8.88 8.48 17.71
N SER A 218 7.95 9.38 17.38
CA SER A 218 7.07 9.97 18.39
C SER A 218 5.84 9.15 18.70
N ASN A 219 5.44 8.22 17.81
CA ASN A 219 4.15 7.55 17.92
C ASN A 219 4.24 6.05 18.07
N PHE A 220 5.42 5.44 17.82
CA PHE A 220 5.52 3.98 17.78
C PHE A 220 6.75 3.45 18.53
N ALA A 221 6.55 2.37 19.27
CA ALA A 221 7.64 1.50 19.67
C ALA A 221 8.05 0.65 18.45
N GLN A 222 9.28 0.80 17.99
CA GLN A 222 9.79 0.14 16.80
C GLN A 222 9.95 -1.37 17.00
N VAL A 223 9.39 -2.16 16.08
CA VAL A 223 9.57 -3.61 15.97
C VAL A 223 10.56 -3.92 14.85
N LEU A 224 10.41 -3.26 13.70
CA LEU A 224 11.28 -3.41 12.54
C LEU A 224 11.44 -2.04 11.86
N LEU A 225 12.68 -1.73 11.46
CA LEU A 225 12.96 -0.62 10.53
C LEU A 225 14.05 -1.06 9.58
N LYS A 226 13.76 -1.02 8.29
CA LYS A 226 14.72 -1.30 7.21
C LYS A 226 14.57 -0.24 6.13
N ILE A 227 15.68 0.24 5.61
CA ILE A 227 15.73 0.95 4.33
C ILE A 227 16.35 -0.01 3.33
N VAL A 228 15.52 -0.52 2.44
CA VAL A 228 15.97 -1.38 1.34
C VAL A 228 16.62 -0.48 0.30
N PRO A 229 17.90 -0.68 -0.04
CA PRO A 229 18.61 0.17 -0.98
C PRO A 229 18.12 -0.04 -2.42
N ARG A 230 18.42 0.91 -3.29
CA ARG A 230 18.03 0.98 -4.71
C ARG A 230 18.21 -0.32 -5.47
N ASP A 231 19.39 -0.92 -5.39
CA ASP A 231 19.82 -2.08 -6.18
C ASP A 231 19.02 -3.37 -5.91
N VAL A 232 18.37 -3.46 -4.75
CA VAL A 232 17.48 -4.56 -4.37
C VAL A 232 16.03 -4.11 -4.14
N GLY A 233 15.72 -2.85 -4.50
CA GLY A 233 14.39 -2.28 -4.49
C GLY A 233 13.48 -2.85 -5.58
N TRP A 234 12.18 -2.61 -5.48
CA TRP A 234 11.21 -3.06 -6.49
C TRP A 234 11.31 -2.26 -7.80
N ALA A 235 11.56 -0.95 -7.71
CA ALA A 235 11.64 -0.03 -8.84
C ALA A 235 12.92 0.83 -8.78
N PRO A 236 14.10 0.22 -8.98
CA PRO A 236 15.40 0.86 -8.79
C PRO A 236 15.66 2.05 -9.72
N GLU A 237 14.95 2.14 -10.85
CA GLU A 237 15.06 3.23 -11.78
C GLU A 237 14.48 4.55 -11.23
N TRP A 238 13.51 4.46 -10.30
CA TRP A 238 12.67 5.58 -9.88
C TRP A 238 12.83 5.98 -8.42
N HIS A 239 13.40 5.11 -7.57
CA HIS A 239 13.47 5.30 -6.12
C HIS A 239 14.86 4.96 -5.60
N TYR A 240 15.41 5.78 -4.70
CA TYR A 240 16.70 5.51 -4.10
C TYR A 240 16.65 4.42 -3.02
N GLY A 241 15.46 4.14 -2.51
CA GLY A 241 15.26 3.11 -1.49
C GLY A 241 13.79 2.86 -1.21
N THR A 242 13.53 1.92 -0.32
CA THR A 242 12.19 1.59 0.17
C THR A 242 12.20 1.47 1.68
N LEU A 243 11.35 2.26 2.36
CA LEU A 243 11.11 2.16 3.79
C LEU A 243 10.26 0.93 4.08
N CYS A 244 10.70 0.11 5.04
CA CYS A 244 9.91 -0.94 5.66
C CYS A 244 9.91 -0.73 7.16
N PHE A 245 8.77 -0.33 7.72
CA PHE A 245 8.59 -0.07 9.13
C PHE A 245 7.47 -0.91 9.72
N VAL A 246 7.72 -1.46 10.91
CA VAL A 246 6.71 -2.05 11.78
C VAL A 246 6.89 -1.50 13.16
N GLY A 247 5.79 -1.12 13.79
CA GLY A 247 5.77 -0.63 15.16
C GLY A 247 4.47 -0.94 15.87
N THR A 248 4.47 -0.72 17.18
CA THR A 248 3.25 -0.71 18.01
C THR A 248 3.00 0.70 18.50
N LYS A 249 1.74 1.16 18.43
CA LYS A 249 1.38 2.52 18.87
C LYS A 249 1.62 2.69 20.37
N LEU A 250 2.27 3.79 20.76
CA LEU A 250 2.59 4.17 22.16
C LEU A 250 1.36 4.57 22.96
#